data_4c9fde7ab9ce5b9687323559e77e2e9c
#
_entry.id   4c9fde7ab9ce5b9687323559e77e2e9c
#
_cell.length_a   1.000
_cell.length_b   1.000
_cell.length_c   1.000
_cell.angle_alpha   90.00
_cell.angle_beta   90.00
_cell.angle_gamma   90.00
#
_symmetry.space_group_name_H-M   'P 1'
#
loop_
_entity.id
_entity.type
_entity.pdbx_description
1 polymer ?
#
loop_
_entity_poly.entity_id
_entity_poly.type
_entity_poly.pdbx_seq_one_letter_code
_entity_poly.pdbx_strand_id
1 'polypeptide(L)'
;MSAEQHAPNKRQRELLDKHLELVIEENKVTNLTRIVDWESAQVLHVEDSLAGLPEVEEALEGPYLDMGSGAGFPGIPLAIMTGRETLLADSVGKKTRALDSFAAELGIDDIVSTYHGRIEDLSLQQPNHFSLVTARALSSLASLLERASPLLAKGGRLVCYKTHSESEELEHAREIARKLGMEFVSSRGFTLSDGETSRAIIVFRKR
;
A
#
# COMPACT_ATOMS: atom_id res chain seq x y z
N MET A 1 4.60 0.75 21.44
CA MET A 1 3.13 0.95 21.41
C MET A 1 2.53 -0.44 21.30
N SER A 2 1.47 -0.74 22.06
CA SER A 2 0.90 -2.10 22.13
C SER A 2 0.10 -2.42 20.87
N ALA A 3 0.08 -3.69 20.46
CA ALA A 3 -0.70 -4.19 19.32
C ALA A 3 -2.21 -3.87 19.40
N GLU A 4 -2.72 -3.58 20.58
CA GLU A 4 -4.12 -3.20 20.83
C GLU A 4 -4.52 -1.83 20.26
N GLN A 5 -3.57 -0.91 20.04
CA GLN A 5 -3.85 0.45 19.52
C GLN A 5 -4.18 0.47 18.02
N HIS A 6 -3.84 -0.58 17.27
CA HIS A 6 -4.01 -0.67 15.82
C HIS A 6 -5.06 -1.72 15.41
N ALA A 7 -5.78 -2.30 16.39
CA ALA A 7 -6.81 -3.27 16.07
C ALA A 7 -8.04 -2.58 15.43
N PRO A 8 -8.58 -3.12 14.32
CA PRO A 8 -9.75 -2.56 13.69
C PRO A 8 -10.97 -2.63 14.63
N ASN A 9 -11.74 -1.54 14.70
CA ASN A 9 -13.03 -1.54 15.36
C ASN A 9 -14.05 -2.42 14.59
N LYS A 10 -15.27 -2.59 15.14
CA LYS A 10 -16.29 -3.47 14.54
C LYS A 10 -16.61 -3.08 13.10
N ARG A 11 -16.85 -1.76 12.82
CA ARG A 11 -17.17 -1.29 11.47
C ARG A 11 -16.00 -1.47 10.50
N GLN A 12 -14.79 -1.16 10.94
CA GLN A 12 -13.58 -1.36 10.11
C GLN A 12 -13.40 -2.84 9.77
N ARG A 13 -13.62 -3.75 10.73
CA ARG A 13 -13.55 -5.20 10.47
C ARG A 13 -14.59 -5.65 9.44
N GLU A 14 -15.84 -5.21 9.58
CA GLU A 14 -16.91 -5.50 8.62
C GLU A 14 -16.56 -5.00 7.20
N LEU A 15 -15.93 -3.82 7.07
CA LEU A 15 -15.49 -3.29 5.77
C LEU A 15 -14.30 -4.06 5.20
N LEU A 16 -13.34 -4.46 6.02
CA LEU A 16 -12.19 -5.28 5.60
C LEU A 16 -12.64 -6.66 5.09
N ASP A 17 -13.54 -7.30 5.81
CA ASP A 17 -14.11 -8.59 5.42
C ASP A 17 -14.91 -8.46 4.12
N LYS A 18 -15.74 -7.41 4.00
CA LYS A 18 -16.51 -7.14 2.78
C LYS A 18 -15.59 -6.85 1.59
N HIS A 19 -14.51 -6.09 1.76
CA HIS A 19 -13.53 -5.88 0.69
C HIS A 19 -12.96 -7.22 0.21
N LEU A 20 -12.59 -8.10 1.13
CA LEU A 20 -12.05 -9.40 0.77
C LEU A 20 -13.07 -10.28 0.02
N GLU A 21 -14.35 -10.26 0.45
CA GLU A 21 -15.45 -10.94 -0.27
C GLU A 21 -15.57 -10.42 -1.72
N LEU A 22 -15.57 -9.10 -1.90
CA LEU A 22 -15.64 -8.46 -3.22
C LEU A 22 -14.45 -8.86 -4.11
N VAL A 23 -13.24 -8.90 -3.56
CA VAL A 23 -12.04 -9.32 -4.28
C VAL A 23 -12.15 -10.78 -4.73
N ILE A 24 -12.58 -11.69 -3.85
CA ILE A 24 -12.73 -13.13 -4.18
C ILE A 24 -13.80 -13.32 -5.24
N GLU A 25 -14.93 -12.60 -5.17
CA GLU A 25 -16.00 -12.70 -6.16
C GLU A 25 -15.54 -12.14 -7.53
N GLU A 26 -15.01 -10.93 -7.57
CA GLU A 26 -14.51 -10.31 -8.79
C GLU A 26 -13.36 -11.11 -9.42
N ASN A 27 -12.58 -11.82 -8.61
CA ASN A 27 -11.47 -12.64 -9.12
C ASN A 27 -11.93 -13.82 -10.00
N LYS A 28 -13.21 -14.22 -9.94
CA LYS A 28 -13.80 -15.24 -10.82
C LYS A 28 -13.84 -14.78 -12.29
N VAL A 29 -13.87 -13.47 -12.53
CA VAL A 29 -13.95 -12.87 -13.87
C VAL A 29 -12.74 -12.02 -14.22
N THR A 30 -12.10 -11.40 -13.20
CA THR A 30 -10.94 -10.52 -13.39
C THR A 30 -9.78 -11.03 -12.55
N ASN A 31 -8.75 -11.59 -13.15
CA ASN A 31 -7.56 -12.09 -12.44
C ASN A 31 -6.87 -10.97 -11.62
N LEU A 32 -7.39 -10.70 -10.42
CA LEU A 32 -6.87 -9.69 -9.51
C LEU A 32 -5.75 -10.23 -8.63
N THR A 33 -5.92 -11.47 -8.14
CA THR A 33 -4.99 -12.14 -7.24
C THR A 33 -4.95 -13.64 -7.50
N ARG A 34 -3.87 -14.30 -7.05
CA ARG A 34 -3.75 -15.77 -7.05
C ARG A 34 -4.28 -16.40 -5.76
N ILE A 35 -4.51 -15.59 -4.72
CA ILE A 35 -4.95 -16.05 -3.40
C ILE A 35 -6.47 -15.83 -3.33
N VAL A 36 -7.23 -16.92 -3.37
CA VAL A 36 -8.70 -16.91 -3.42
C VAL A 36 -9.35 -17.69 -2.29
N ASP A 37 -8.57 -18.46 -1.54
CA ASP A 37 -9.00 -19.11 -0.33
C ASP A 37 -9.12 -18.06 0.79
N TRP A 38 -10.26 -18.07 1.50
CA TRP A 38 -10.61 -17.06 2.50
C TRP A 38 -9.57 -16.94 3.62
N GLU A 39 -9.18 -18.08 4.20
CA GLU A 39 -8.25 -18.10 5.33
C GLU A 39 -6.87 -17.56 4.94
N SER A 40 -6.33 -18.04 3.81
CA SER A 40 -5.08 -17.53 3.26
C SER A 40 -5.18 -16.05 2.87
N ALA A 41 -6.32 -15.61 2.33
CA ALA A 41 -6.51 -14.23 1.91
C ALA A 41 -6.65 -13.27 3.10
N GLN A 42 -7.24 -13.69 4.22
CA GLN A 42 -7.24 -12.91 5.46
C GLN A 42 -5.82 -12.63 5.95
N VAL A 43 -4.93 -13.62 5.89
CA VAL A 43 -3.53 -13.47 6.32
C VAL A 43 -2.71 -12.69 5.28
N LEU A 44 -2.70 -13.17 4.03
CA LEU A 44 -1.78 -12.69 3.00
C LEU A 44 -2.23 -11.38 2.31
N HIS A 45 -3.47 -10.96 2.52
CA HIS A 45 -3.97 -9.68 2.01
C HIS A 45 -4.32 -8.71 3.14
N VAL A 46 -5.22 -9.07 4.05
CA VAL A 46 -5.70 -8.12 5.07
C VAL A 46 -4.65 -7.91 6.16
N GLU A 47 -4.20 -8.96 6.84
CA GLU A 47 -3.18 -8.85 7.89
C GLU A 47 -1.88 -8.25 7.36
N ASP A 48 -1.39 -8.76 6.21
CA ASP A 48 -0.19 -8.23 5.54
C ASP A 48 -0.31 -6.72 5.25
N SER A 49 -1.48 -6.25 4.79
CA SER A 49 -1.73 -4.82 4.56
C SER A 49 -1.69 -4.00 5.86
N LEU A 50 -2.33 -4.50 6.90
CA LEU A 50 -2.40 -3.81 8.20
C LEU A 50 -1.08 -3.82 8.96
N ALA A 51 -0.18 -4.72 8.63
CA ALA A 51 1.15 -4.77 9.25
C ALA A 51 1.96 -3.48 9.07
N GLY A 52 1.71 -2.70 8.01
CA GLY A 52 2.35 -1.40 7.79
C GLY A 52 1.63 -0.21 8.43
N LEU A 53 0.53 -0.43 9.14
CA LEU A 53 -0.27 0.65 9.73
C LEU A 53 0.52 1.57 10.68
N PRO A 54 1.41 1.06 11.56
CA PRO A 54 2.23 1.93 12.41
C PRO A 54 3.06 2.95 11.61
N GLU A 55 3.70 2.52 10.53
CA GLU A 55 4.52 3.39 9.68
C GLU A 55 3.68 4.39 8.87
N VAL A 56 2.44 4.01 8.54
CA VAL A 56 1.45 4.84 7.84
C VAL A 56 0.90 5.93 8.77
N GLU A 57 0.59 5.62 10.01
CA GLU A 57 0.11 6.58 11.02
C GLU A 57 1.18 7.62 11.40
N GLU A 58 2.45 7.26 11.32
CA GLU A 58 3.56 8.19 11.51
C GLU A 58 3.81 9.12 10.31
N ALA A 59 3.17 8.91 9.15
CA ALA A 59 3.28 9.80 8.01
C ALA A 59 2.53 11.12 8.28
N LEU A 60 3.01 12.21 7.67
CA LEU A 60 2.32 13.49 7.71
C LEU A 60 0.88 13.34 7.23
N GLU A 61 -0.03 14.15 7.76
CA GLU A 61 -1.38 14.26 7.23
C GLU A 61 -1.37 14.71 5.77
N GLY A 62 -2.36 14.27 4.99
CA GLY A 62 -2.51 14.63 3.58
C GLY A 62 -2.75 13.43 2.67
N PRO A 63 -2.75 13.65 1.34
CA PRO A 63 -3.10 12.63 0.36
C PRO A 63 -2.18 11.41 0.42
N TYR A 64 -2.79 10.25 0.26
CA TYR A 64 -2.13 8.95 0.22
C TYR A 64 -2.25 8.33 -1.17
N LEU A 65 -1.16 7.81 -1.70
CA LEU A 65 -1.11 7.03 -2.94
C LEU A 65 -0.72 5.58 -2.66
N ASP A 66 -1.54 4.64 -3.13
CA ASP A 66 -1.12 3.24 -3.24
C ASP A 66 -0.66 2.94 -4.66
N MET A 67 0.62 2.63 -4.82
CA MET A 67 1.28 2.48 -6.10
C MET A 67 1.25 1.03 -6.58
N GLY A 68 0.46 0.73 -7.61
CA GLY A 68 0.24 -0.62 -8.11
C GLY A 68 -0.75 -1.40 -7.26
N SER A 69 -1.90 -0.83 -6.98
CA SER A 69 -2.88 -1.30 -6.00
C SER A 69 -3.43 -2.70 -6.26
N GLY A 70 -3.41 -3.17 -7.50
CA GLY A 70 -3.86 -4.51 -7.86
C GLY A 70 -5.31 -4.79 -7.49
N ALA A 71 -5.52 -5.63 -6.47
CA ALA A 71 -6.82 -5.94 -5.87
C ALA A 71 -7.21 -4.97 -4.74
N GLY A 72 -6.50 -3.84 -4.59
CA GLY A 72 -6.74 -2.84 -3.55
C GLY A 72 -5.90 -3.03 -2.28
N PHE A 73 -4.88 -3.87 -2.30
CA PHE A 73 -4.02 -4.12 -1.14
C PHE A 73 -2.61 -3.56 -1.33
N PRO A 74 -2.09 -2.75 -0.38
CA PRO A 74 -2.63 -2.43 0.94
C PRO A 74 -3.59 -1.22 0.96
N GLY A 75 -3.87 -0.55 -0.17
CA GLY A 75 -4.53 0.74 -0.26
C GLY A 75 -5.88 0.81 0.43
N ILE A 76 -6.84 -0.05 0.08
CA ILE A 76 -8.20 -0.05 0.68
C ILE A 76 -8.17 -0.38 2.17
N PRO A 77 -7.49 -1.43 2.67
CA PRO A 77 -7.36 -1.67 4.11
C PRO A 77 -6.81 -0.48 4.88
N LEU A 78 -5.78 0.19 4.36
CA LEU A 78 -5.20 1.35 5.01
C LEU A 78 -6.11 2.59 4.95
N ALA A 79 -6.85 2.79 3.86
CA ALA A 79 -7.88 3.83 3.77
C ALA A 79 -8.99 3.62 4.81
N ILE A 80 -9.50 2.38 4.96
CA ILE A 80 -10.49 2.02 5.97
C ILE A 80 -9.99 2.31 7.39
N MET A 81 -8.74 1.98 7.68
CA MET A 81 -8.17 2.16 9.02
C MET A 81 -7.89 3.61 9.37
N THR A 82 -7.43 4.40 8.39
CA THR A 82 -6.93 5.77 8.64
C THR A 82 -7.90 6.87 8.27
N GLY A 83 -8.88 6.61 7.38
CA GLY A 83 -9.76 7.62 6.81
C GLY A 83 -9.05 8.60 5.87
N ARG A 84 -7.82 8.31 5.42
CA ARG A 84 -7.05 9.20 4.54
C ARG A 84 -7.67 9.25 3.15
N GLU A 85 -7.65 10.43 2.54
CA GLU A 85 -7.88 10.59 1.10
C GLU A 85 -6.84 9.77 0.33
N THR A 86 -7.31 8.78 -0.42
CA THR A 86 -6.48 7.71 -1.01
C THR A 86 -6.68 7.63 -2.51
N LEU A 87 -5.58 7.67 -3.25
CA LEU A 87 -5.56 7.39 -4.68
C LEU A 87 -4.98 5.98 -4.92
N LEU A 88 -5.77 5.10 -5.51
CA LEU A 88 -5.36 3.75 -5.90
C LEU A 88 -4.90 3.76 -7.36
N ALA A 89 -3.61 3.58 -7.62
CA ALA A 89 -3.07 3.63 -8.98
C ALA A 89 -2.71 2.24 -9.51
N ASP A 90 -3.23 1.89 -10.70
CA ASP A 90 -2.83 0.69 -11.43
C ASP A 90 -2.81 0.96 -12.95
N SER A 91 -1.88 0.34 -13.67
CA SER A 91 -1.77 0.47 -15.13
C SER A 91 -2.75 -0.41 -15.90
N VAL A 92 -3.49 -1.28 -15.23
CA VAL A 92 -4.43 -2.24 -15.83
C VAL A 92 -5.87 -1.76 -15.62
N GLY A 93 -6.51 -1.22 -16.67
CA GLY A 93 -7.82 -0.59 -16.59
C GLY A 93 -8.96 -1.48 -16.07
N LYS A 94 -8.89 -2.81 -16.23
CA LYS A 94 -9.88 -3.71 -15.61
C LYS A 94 -9.76 -3.76 -14.09
N LYS A 95 -8.53 -3.61 -13.55
CA LYS A 95 -8.28 -3.54 -12.11
C LYS A 95 -8.79 -2.22 -11.52
N THR A 96 -8.52 -1.09 -12.18
CA THR A 96 -9.01 0.20 -11.69
C THR A 96 -10.54 0.26 -11.68
N ARG A 97 -11.22 -0.30 -12.68
CA ARG A 97 -12.69 -0.41 -12.66
C ARG A 97 -13.22 -1.29 -11.50
N ALA A 98 -12.53 -2.38 -11.19
CA ALA A 98 -12.88 -3.19 -10.03
C ALA A 98 -12.68 -2.41 -8.71
N LEU A 99 -11.58 -1.65 -8.60
CA LEU A 99 -11.32 -0.79 -7.44
C LEU A 99 -12.38 0.30 -7.26
N ASP A 100 -12.85 0.93 -8.35
CA ASP A 100 -13.96 1.89 -8.31
C ASP A 100 -15.25 1.23 -7.79
N SER A 101 -15.58 0.03 -8.29
CA SER A 101 -16.72 -0.74 -7.80
C SER A 101 -16.59 -1.09 -6.30
N PHE A 102 -15.40 -1.51 -5.87
CA PHE A 102 -15.16 -1.83 -4.45
C PHE A 102 -15.32 -0.60 -3.56
N ALA A 103 -14.77 0.56 -3.94
CA ALA A 103 -14.92 1.80 -3.18
C ALA A 103 -16.40 2.18 -3.01
N ALA A 104 -17.19 2.11 -4.09
CA ALA A 104 -18.62 2.41 -4.06
C ALA A 104 -19.42 1.41 -3.20
N GLU A 105 -19.16 0.09 -3.34
CA GLU A 105 -19.86 -0.94 -2.58
C GLU A 105 -19.50 -0.94 -1.07
N LEU A 106 -18.30 -0.48 -0.74
CA LEU A 106 -17.85 -0.28 0.65
C LEU A 106 -18.37 1.05 1.23
N GLY A 107 -18.87 1.97 0.38
CA GLY A 107 -19.29 3.30 0.80
C GLY A 107 -18.13 4.15 1.31
N ILE A 108 -16.98 4.08 0.63
CA ILE A 108 -15.77 4.86 0.90
C ILE A 108 -15.28 5.63 -0.33
N ASP A 109 -16.11 5.77 -1.35
CA ASP A 109 -15.83 6.49 -2.59
C ASP A 109 -15.73 8.01 -2.40
N ASP A 110 -16.07 8.50 -1.22
CA ASP A 110 -15.81 9.88 -0.78
C ASP A 110 -14.33 10.12 -0.41
N ILE A 111 -13.60 9.08 0.00
CA ILE A 111 -12.18 9.17 0.38
C ILE A 111 -11.26 8.34 -0.51
N VAL A 112 -11.78 7.40 -1.31
CA VAL A 112 -11.00 6.54 -2.20
C VAL A 112 -11.33 6.82 -3.65
N SER A 113 -10.34 7.14 -4.44
CA SER A 113 -10.42 7.32 -5.89
C SER A 113 -9.39 6.46 -6.61
N THR A 114 -9.52 6.29 -7.93
CA THR A 114 -8.59 5.49 -8.71
C THR A 114 -7.88 6.29 -9.80
N TYR A 115 -6.70 5.83 -10.19
CA TYR A 115 -5.95 6.34 -11.33
C TYR A 115 -5.57 5.18 -12.25
N HIS A 116 -6.07 5.21 -13.49
CA HIS A 116 -5.68 4.28 -14.54
C HIS A 116 -4.57 4.90 -15.38
N GLY A 117 -3.35 4.42 -15.20
CA GLY A 117 -2.20 4.90 -15.96
C GLY A 117 -0.87 4.44 -15.35
N ARG A 118 0.20 4.95 -15.95
CA ARG A 118 1.55 4.72 -15.42
C ARG A 118 1.87 5.70 -14.30
N ILE A 119 2.65 5.26 -13.34
CA ILE A 119 3.10 6.10 -12.21
C ILE A 119 3.97 7.27 -12.71
N GLU A 120 4.74 7.04 -13.76
CA GLU A 120 5.56 8.06 -14.40
C GLU A 120 4.71 9.22 -14.95
N ASP A 121 3.54 8.91 -15.55
CA ASP A 121 2.59 9.92 -16.06
C ASP A 121 1.89 10.66 -14.91
N LEU A 122 1.53 9.95 -13.84
CA LEU A 122 0.97 10.55 -12.63
C LEU A 122 1.96 11.54 -11.99
N SER A 123 3.25 11.22 -11.99
CA SER A 123 4.28 12.08 -11.42
C SER A 123 4.42 13.44 -12.14
N LEU A 124 4.07 13.49 -13.42
CA LEU A 124 4.03 14.75 -14.19
C LEU A 124 2.78 15.58 -13.89
N GLN A 125 1.66 14.91 -13.54
CA GLN A 125 0.38 15.55 -13.25
C GLN A 125 0.30 16.03 -11.79
N GLN A 126 0.87 15.27 -10.86
CA GLN A 126 0.80 15.51 -9.42
C GLN A 126 2.18 15.44 -8.74
N PRO A 127 3.16 16.28 -9.15
CA PRO A 127 4.49 16.27 -8.53
C PRO A 127 4.43 16.79 -7.10
N ASN A 128 5.18 16.16 -6.19
CA ASN A 128 5.32 16.55 -4.79
C ASN A 128 3.97 16.70 -4.04
N HIS A 129 3.01 15.84 -4.37
CA HIS A 129 1.63 15.97 -3.88
C HIS A 129 1.36 15.08 -2.66
N PHE A 130 1.87 13.85 -2.63
CA PHE A 130 1.48 12.84 -1.64
C PHE A 130 2.33 12.92 -0.38
N SER A 131 1.67 12.90 0.79
CA SER A 131 2.31 12.77 2.09
C SER A 131 2.73 11.33 2.39
N LEU A 132 2.08 10.37 1.76
CA LEU A 132 2.30 8.94 1.90
C LEU A 132 2.20 8.25 0.55
N VAL A 133 3.14 7.35 0.28
CA VAL A 133 3.08 6.39 -0.84
C VAL A 133 3.33 5.00 -0.29
N THR A 134 2.47 4.04 -0.62
CA THR A 134 2.73 2.62 -0.37
C THR A 134 3.03 1.88 -1.66
N ALA A 135 3.79 0.80 -1.57
CA ALA A 135 4.01 -0.13 -2.66
C ALA A 135 4.20 -1.55 -2.13
N ARG A 136 3.44 -2.51 -2.68
CA ARG A 136 3.53 -3.92 -2.35
C ARG A 136 3.77 -4.77 -3.59
N ALA A 137 4.74 -5.70 -3.52
CA ALA A 137 5.03 -6.71 -4.56
C ALA A 137 5.26 -6.16 -5.98
N LEU A 138 5.75 -4.92 -6.12
CA LEU A 138 5.82 -4.23 -7.40
C LEU A 138 7.18 -4.42 -8.10
N SER A 139 8.28 -4.15 -7.38
CA SER A 139 9.64 -4.16 -7.95
C SER A 139 10.72 -4.05 -6.86
N SER A 140 11.99 -3.87 -7.27
CA SER A 140 13.10 -3.58 -6.35
C SER A 140 12.90 -2.26 -5.62
N LEU A 141 13.52 -2.11 -4.44
CA LEU A 141 13.48 -0.87 -3.65
C LEU A 141 14.00 0.33 -4.44
N ALA A 142 15.06 0.15 -5.24
CA ALA A 142 15.61 1.21 -6.08
C ALA A 142 14.55 1.73 -7.08
N SER A 143 13.87 0.84 -7.78
CA SER A 143 12.80 1.21 -8.72
C SER A 143 11.58 1.86 -8.02
N LEU A 144 11.24 1.40 -6.81
CA LEU A 144 10.17 2.04 -6.02
C LEU A 144 10.55 3.47 -5.62
N LEU A 145 11.79 3.70 -5.21
CA LEU A 145 12.31 5.02 -4.87
C LEU A 145 12.27 5.99 -6.05
N GLU A 146 12.73 5.54 -7.23
CA GLU A 146 12.72 6.34 -8.45
C GLU A 146 11.31 6.78 -8.85
N ARG A 147 10.33 5.88 -8.73
CA ARG A 147 8.92 6.15 -9.07
C ARG A 147 8.21 7.00 -8.03
N ALA A 148 8.45 6.75 -6.74
CA ALA A 148 7.76 7.45 -5.66
C ALA A 148 8.34 8.84 -5.37
N SER A 149 9.67 9.01 -5.54
CA SER A 149 10.34 10.27 -5.19
C SER A 149 9.73 11.52 -5.84
N PRO A 150 9.36 11.56 -7.14
CA PRO A 150 8.77 12.76 -7.73
C PRO A 150 7.34 13.03 -7.24
N LEU A 151 6.62 12.02 -6.73
CA LEU A 151 5.25 12.12 -6.24
C LEU A 151 5.17 12.61 -4.80
N LEU A 152 6.18 12.30 -3.98
CA LEU A 152 6.19 12.62 -2.56
C LEU A 152 6.40 14.10 -2.29
N ALA A 153 5.55 14.67 -1.45
CA ALA A 153 5.76 15.97 -0.84
C ALA A 153 6.99 15.96 0.10
N LYS A 154 7.53 17.12 0.42
CA LYS A 154 8.60 17.26 1.40
C LYS A 154 8.16 16.70 2.77
N GLY A 155 8.96 15.82 3.35
CA GLY A 155 8.62 15.09 4.58
C GLY A 155 7.75 13.86 4.36
N GLY A 156 7.20 13.67 3.15
CA GLY A 156 6.37 12.52 2.80
C GLY A 156 7.13 11.19 2.84
N ARG A 157 6.43 10.11 3.11
CA ARG A 157 6.99 8.77 3.30
C ARG A 157 6.64 7.81 2.18
N LEU A 158 7.61 6.99 1.79
CA LEU A 158 7.42 5.77 1.02
C LEU A 158 7.49 4.57 1.96
N VAL A 159 6.42 3.78 2.02
CA VAL A 159 6.31 2.56 2.81
C VAL A 159 6.29 1.36 1.87
N CYS A 160 7.35 0.58 1.87
CA CYS A 160 7.52 -0.58 1.00
C CYS A 160 7.24 -1.88 1.74
N TYR A 161 6.37 -2.72 1.18
CA TYR A 161 6.08 -4.08 1.64
C TYR A 161 6.92 -5.08 0.87
N LYS A 162 7.80 -5.79 1.58
CA LYS A 162 8.73 -6.77 0.99
C LYS A 162 8.57 -8.13 1.67
N THR A 163 8.88 -9.20 0.95
CA THR A 163 8.90 -10.56 1.52
C THR A 163 10.01 -10.71 2.54
N HIS A 164 11.16 -10.13 2.29
CA HIS A 164 12.29 -9.97 3.23
C HIS A 164 13.17 -8.82 2.71
N SER A 165 14.00 -8.28 3.57
CA SER A 165 15.00 -7.30 3.17
C SER A 165 16.35 -8.01 3.03
N GLU A 166 16.79 -8.22 1.79
CA GLU A 166 18.17 -8.59 1.56
C GLU A 166 19.07 -7.40 1.89
N SER A 167 20.13 -7.63 2.65
CA SER A 167 21.02 -6.55 3.10
C SER A 167 21.62 -5.77 1.93
N GLU A 168 21.97 -6.46 0.84
CA GLU A 168 22.53 -5.84 -0.37
C GLU A 168 21.50 -4.97 -1.11
N GLU A 169 20.23 -5.42 -1.25
CA GLU A 169 19.17 -4.60 -1.85
C GLU A 169 18.94 -3.33 -1.03
N LEU A 170 18.95 -3.42 0.30
CA LEU A 170 18.73 -2.28 1.18
C LEU A 170 19.88 -1.27 1.12
N GLU A 171 21.13 -1.72 1.11
CA GLU A 171 22.28 -0.81 0.98
C GLU A 171 22.28 -0.09 -0.36
N HIS A 172 22.01 -0.80 -1.47
CA HIS A 172 21.86 -0.18 -2.78
C HIS A 172 20.71 0.84 -2.79
N ALA A 173 19.57 0.50 -2.20
CA ALA A 173 18.42 1.41 -2.10
C ALA A 173 18.75 2.69 -1.28
N ARG A 174 19.55 2.59 -0.22
CA ARG A 174 20.01 3.75 0.55
C ARG A 174 20.87 4.71 -0.28
N GLU A 175 21.70 4.18 -1.16
CA GLU A 175 22.51 5.01 -2.08
C GLU A 175 21.62 5.74 -3.09
N ILE A 176 20.66 5.04 -3.70
CA ILE A 176 19.69 5.63 -4.62
C ILE A 176 18.84 6.70 -3.92
N ALA A 177 18.33 6.39 -2.71
CA ALA A 177 17.54 7.32 -1.93
C ALA A 177 18.27 8.66 -1.72
N ARG A 178 19.56 8.63 -1.33
CA ARG A 178 20.35 9.86 -1.15
C ARG A 178 20.43 10.69 -2.44
N LYS A 179 20.61 10.05 -3.60
CA LYS A 179 20.66 10.73 -4.91
C LYS A 179 19.31 11.37 -5.28
N LEU A 180 18.20 10.77 -4.82
CA LEU A 180 16.83 11.26 -5.05
C LEU A 180 16.34 12.26 -3.99
N GLY A 181 17.20 12.70 -3.07
CA GLY A 181 16.80 13.58 -1.97
C GLY A 181 15.90 12.91 -0.94
N MET A 182 16.01 11.59 -0.82
CA MET A 182 15.32 10.80 0.19
C MET A 182 16.28 10.24 1.23
N GLU A 183 15.77 9.88 2.39
CA GLU A 183 16.54 9.23 3.45
C GLU A 183 15.85 7.95 3.91
N PHE A 184 16.64 6.96 4.28
CA PHE A 184 16.16 5.75 4.94
C PHE A 184 15.72 6.09 6.36
N VAL A 185 14.54 5.61 6.77
CA VAL A 185 13.98 5.83 8.11
C VAL A 185 14.08 4.57 8.94
N SER A 186 13.51 3.46 8.47
CA SER A 186 13.43 2.21 9.23
C SER A 186 13.26 0.99 8.33
N SER A 187 13.59 -0.18 8.89
CA SER A 187 13.25 -1.48 8.35
C SER A 187 12.80 -2.38 9.51
N ARG A 188 11.58 -2.92 9.44
CA ARG A 188 11.00 -3.78 10.46
C ARG A 188 10.58 -5.10 9.85
N GLY A 189 11.27 -6.19 10.25
CA GLY A 189 10.89 -7.56 9.91
C GLY A 189 9.84 -8.11 10.88
N PHE A 190 8.94 -8.97 10.37
CA PHE A 190 7.92 -9.67 11.16
C PHE A 190 7.48 -10.94 10.43
N THR A 191 6.74 -11.79 11.14
CA THR A 191 6.11 -12.99 10.58
C THR A 191 4.60 -12.85 10.75
N LEU A 192 3.84 -13.19 9.69
CA LEU A 192 2.38 -13.18 9.73
C LEU A 192 1.85 -14.29 10.66
N SER A 193 0.55 -14.25 10.96
CA SER A 193 -0.09 -15.17 11.90
C SER A 193 -0.07 -16.64 11.46
N ASP A 194 0.21 -16.92 10.19
CA ASP A 194 0.46 -18.29 9.70
C ASP A 194 1.74 -18.92 10.24
N GLY A 195 2.62 -18.13 10.89
CA GLY A 195 3.88 -18.59 11.47
C GLY A 195 4.99 -18.89 10.45
N GLU A 196 4.72 -18.77 9.17
CA GLU A 196 5.63 -19.14 8.07
C GLU A 196 6.00 -17.96 7.18
N THR A 197 5.05 -17.06 6.92
CA THR A 197 5.24 -15.96 5.97
C THR A 197 5.99 -14.79 6.61
N SER A 198 7.28 -14.67 6.30
CA SER A 198 8.09 -13.54 6.72
C SER A 198 7.90 -12.32 5.81
N ARG A 199 7.87 -11.13 6.40
CA ARG A 199 7.70 -9.83 5.75
C ARG A 199 8.65 -8.79 6.32
N ALA A 200 8.85 -7.71 5.55
CA ALA A 200 9.54 -6.51 6.02
C ALA A 200 8.80 -5.26 5.54
N ILE A 201 8.63 -4.30 6.43
CA ILE A 201 8.21 -2.94 6.10
C ILE A 201 9.44 -2.05 6.10
N ILE A 202 9.72 -1.40 4.98
CA ILE A 202 10.88 -0.54 4.78
C ILE A 202 10.38 0.86 4.46
N VAL A 203 10.89 1.86 5.19
CA VAL A 203 10.43 3.25 5.10
C VAL A 203 11.56 4.16 4.65
N PHE A 204 11.23 5.00 3.66
CA PHE A 204 12.04 6.13 3.24
C PHE A 204 11.23 7.43 3.36
N ARG A 205 11.91 8.57 3.56
CA ARG A 205 11.29 9.89 3.69
C ARG A 205 11.92 10.88 2.70
N LYS A 206 11.09 11.71 2.05
CA LYS A 206 11.54 12.83 1.21
C LYS A 206 12.08 13.98 2.08
N ARG A 207 13.25 14.54 1.76
CA ARG A 207 13.87 15.66 2.46
C ARG A 207 13.30 17.01 2.04
#